data_9393d660788b510402ca0a8891fd6c57
#
_entry.id   9393d660788b510402ca0a8891fd6c57
#
_cell.length_a   1.000
_cell.length_b   1.000
_cell.length_c   1.000
_cell.angle_alpha   90.00
_cell.angle_beta   90.00
_cell.angle_gamma   90.00
#
_symmetry.space_group_name_H-M   'P 1'
#
loop_
_entity.id
_entity.type
_entity.pdbx_description
1 polymer ?
#
loop_
_entity_poly.entity_id
_entity_poly.type
_entity_poly.pdbx_seq_one_letter_code
_entity_poly.pdbx_strand_id
1 'polypeptide(L)'
;MTKQKKKRKIDLLFITACISTSLVLLLIGIVALLLLTANDLSRHLKQEMTVEVVLKETITDAQFKTLRSSIEKAPYCSVCSYISKDEALKDMTKAMGTDPSQFLEYNPFYASLNVRLEADYACNDSLKVIEKKISAMDGVREVTWQKDLLDIINSNIRKVAGILLVLALILSLVSFTLINNTIKLTI
;
A
#
# COMPACT_ATOMS: atom_id res chain seq x y z
N MET A 1 -38.13 -53.36 -3.60
CA MET A 1 -36.71 -52.90 -3.83
C MET A 1 -36.56 -51.46 -4.32
N THR A 2 -37.60 -50.77 -4.74
CA THR A 2 -37.54 -49.42 -5.34
C THR A 2 -37.43 -48.23 -4.34
N LYS A 3 -38.02 -48.38 -3.12
CA LYS A 3 -37.99 -47.28 -2.11
C LYS A 3 -36.59 -47.01 -1.49
N GLN A 4 -35.74 -47.99 -1.32
CA GLN A 4 -34.41 -47.84 -0.75
C GLN A 4 -33.43 -47.17 -1.71
N LYS A 5 -33.53 -47.41 -3.05
CA LYS A 5 -32.69 -46.73 -4.06
C LYS A 5 -33.02 -45.26 -4.17
N LYS A 6 -34.27 -44.83 -3.95
CA LYS A 6 -34.69 -43.42 -4.01
C LYS A 6 -34.17 -42.64 -2.80
N LYS A 7 -34.19 -43.22 -1.58
CA LYS A 7 -33.65 -42.57 -0.37
C LYS A 7 -32.15 -42.35 -0.48
N ARG A 8 -31.38 -43.34 -0.92
CA ARG A 8 -29.92 -43.22 -1.10
C ARG A 8 -29.53 -42.18 -2.13
N LYS A 9 -30.28 -42.01 -3.22
CA LYS A 9 -30.02 -40.97 -4.22
C LYS A 9 -30.28 -39.54 -3.68
N ILE A 10 -31.33 -39.38 -2.85
CA ILE A 10 -31.64 -38.09 -2.22
C ILE A 10 -30.56 -37.72 -1.20
N ASP A 11 -30.09 -38.69 -0.40
CA ASP A 11 -29.02 -38.47 0.57
C ASP A 11 -27.70 -38.07 -0.11
N LEU A 12 -27.37 -38.71 -1.25
CA LEU A 12 -26.15 -38.41 -2.02
C LEU A 12 -26.22 -37.01 -2.66
N LEU A 13 -27.37 -36.63 -3.22
CA LEU A 13 -27.58 -35.30 -3.80
C LEU A 13 -27.53 -34.20 -2.73
N PHE A 14 -28.09 -34.45 -1.57
CA PHE A 14 -28.05 -33.52 -0.43
C PHE A 14 -26.62 -33.32 0.07
N ILE A 15 -25.85 -34.40 0.23
CA ILE A 15 -24.43 -34.33 0.64
C ILE A 15 -23.60 -33.53 -0.39
N THR A 16 -23.79 -33.81 -1.70
CA THR A 16 -23.09 -33.09 -2.76
C THR A 16 -23.43 -31.60 -2.76
N ALA A 17 -24.69 -31.25 -2.54
CA ALA A 17 -25.14 -29.87 -2.44
C ALA A 17 -24.52 -29.15 -1.22
N CYS A 18 -24.49 -29.81 -0.07
CA CYS A 18 -23.85 -29.27 1.14
C CYS A 18 -22.36 -29.04 0.95
N ILE A 19 -21.65 -29.99 0.33
CA ILE A 19 -20.21 -29.86 0.04
C ILE A 19 -19.97 -28.71 -0.94
N SER A 20 -20.76 -28.61 -2.02
CA SER A 20 -20.62 -27.55 -3.02
C SER A 20 -20.88 -26.16 -2.43
N THR A 21 -21.96 -25.99 -1.64
CA THR A 21 -22.24 -24.71 -0.99
C THR A 21 -21.19 -24.34 0.05
N SER A 22 -20.70 -25.30 0.82
CA SER A 22 -19.62 -25.08 1.78
C SER A 22 -18.32 -24.62 1.07
N LEU A 23 -17.98 -25.25 -0.05
CA LEU A 23 -16.79 -24.87 -0.83
C LEU A 23 -16.89 -23.46 -1.40
N VAL A 24 -18.07 -23.09 -1.93
CA VAL A 24 -18.28 -21.72 -2.46
C VAL A 24 -18.21 -20.68 -1.36
N LEU A 25 -18.82 -20.95 -0.18
CA LEU A 25 -18.74 -20.04 0.97
C LEU A 25 -17.30 -19.88 1.47
N LEU A 26 -16.53 -20.97 1.49
CA LEU A 26 -15.11 -20.96 1.82
C LEU A 26 -14.32 -20.09 0.84
N LEU A 27 -14.55 -20.25 -0.46
CA LEU A 27 -13.90 -19.42 -1.48
C LEU A 27 -14.26 -17.93 -1.35
N ILE A 28 -15.52 -17.60 -1.10
CA ILE A 28 -15.95 -16.21 -0.84
C ILE A 28 -15.25 -15.66 0.40
N GLY A 29 -15.15 -16.47 1.47
CA GLY A 29 -14.42 -16.10 2.69
C GLY A 29 -12.93 -15.81 2.42
N ILE A 30 -12.27 -16.63 1.62
CA ILE A 30 -10.87 -16.41 1.22
C ILE A 30 -10.73 -15.11 0.42
N VAL A 31 -11.62 -14.86 -0.55
CA VAL A 31 -11.60 -13.61 -1.33
C VAL A 31 -11.79 -12.39 -0.44
N ALA A 32 -12.72 -12.44 0.50
CA ALA A 32 -12.94 -11.37 1.48
C ALA A 32 -11.69 -11.13 2.35
N LEU A 33 -11.06 -12.20 2.84
CA LEU A 33 -9.82 -12.12 3.59
C LEU A 33 -8.69 -11.46 2.79
N LEU A 34 -8.52 -11.87 1.52
CA LEU A 34 -7.50 -11.31 0.64
C LEU A 34 -7.73 -9.81 0.37
N LEU A 35 -8.98 -9.37 0.20
CA LEU A 35 -9.31 -7.95 0.04
C LEU A 35 -8.95 -7.13 1.27
N LEU A 36 -9.25 -7.63 2.47
CA LEU A 36 -8.90 -6.97 3.73
C LEU A 36 -7.37 -6.90 3.89
N THR A 37 -6.66 -8.01 3.67
CA THR A 37 -5.20 -8.07 3.77
C THR A 37 -4.51 -7.17 2.74
N ALA A 38 -5.03 -7.09 1.51
CA ALA A 38 -4.48 -6.20 0.48
C ALA A 38 -4.62 -4.72 0.87
N ASN A 39 -5.72 -4.35 1.51
CA ASN A 39 -5.90 -2.98 2.01
C ASN A 39 -4.93 -2.65 3.15
N ASP A 40 -4.76 -3.55 4.11
CA ASP A 40 -3.82 -3.37 5.22
C ASP A 40 -2.36 -3.30 4.72
N LEU A 41 -1.99 -4.18 3.79
CA LEU A 41 -0.66 -4.16 3.16
C LEU A 41 -0.42 -2.85 2.40
N SER A 42 -1.43 -2.37 1.65
CA SER A 42 -1.37 -1.07 1.00
C SER A 42 -1.11 0.07 1.98
N ARG A 43 -1.82 0.05 3.10
CA ARG A 43 -1.69 1.06 4.14
C ARG A 43 -0.30 1.04 4.78
N HIS A 44 0.24 -0.14 5.07
CA HIS A 44 1.61 -0.29 5.58
C HIS A 44 2.66 0.22 4.58
N LEU A 45 2.56 -0.17 3.31
CA LEU A 45 3.48 0.30 2.26
C LEU A 45 3.42 1.83 2.09
N LYS A 46 2.24 2.43 2.21
CA LYS A 46 2.07 3.87 2.17
C LYS A 46 2.65 4.59 3.38
N GLN A 47 2.62 3.98 4.55
CA GLN A 47 3.24 4.53 5.76
C GLN A 47 4.77 4.51 5.73
N GLU A 48 5.38 3.63 4.92
CA GLU A 48 6.84 3.62 4.69
C GLU A 48 7.30 4.66 3.66
N MET A 49 6.34 5.35 3.00
CA MET A 49 6.67 6.38 2.03
C MET A 49 7.27 7.60 2.72
N THR A 50 8.44 7.98 2.24
CA THR A 50 9.16 9.15 2.71
C THR A 50 9.25 10.22 1.62
N VAL A 51 9.12 11.45 2.03
CA VAL A 51 9.43 12.64 1.23
C VAL A 51 10.75 13.19 1.75
N GLU A 52 11.74 13.25 0.88
CA GLU A 52 13.03 13.84 1.20
C GLU A 52 13.03 15.32 0.84
N VAL A 53 13.25 16.16 1.85
CA VAL A 53 13.35 17.60 1.72
C VAL A 53 14.81 17.98 1.82
N VAL A 54 15.44 18.23 0.68
CA VAL A 54 16.85 18.61 0.58
C VAL A 54 17.01 20.08 0.99
N LEU A 55 17.93 20.36 1.89
CA LEU A 55 18.16 21.68 2.44
C LEU A 55 19.20 22.45 1.62
N LYS A 56 19.06 23.78 1.59
CA LYS A 56 20.09 24.66 1.05
C LYS A 56 21.30 24.69 1.98
N GLU A 57 22.51 24.79 1.45
CA GLU A 57 23.73 24.94 2.26
C GLU A 57 23.74 26.22 3.10
N THR A 58 23.06 27.24 2.61
CA THR A 58 22.97 28.57 3.24
C THR A 58 21.87 28.67 4.28
N ILE A 59 21.18 27.58 4.63
CA ILE A 59 20.11 27.60 5.63
C ILE A 59 20.66 27.99 7.01
N THR A 60 20.03 28.96 7.64
CA THR A 60 20.37 29.35 9.02
C THR A 60 19.67 28.45 10.03
N ASP A 61 20.24 28.35 11.25
CA ASP A 61 19.63 27.53 12.33
C ASP A 61 18.20 27.99 12.68
N ALA A 62 17.93 29.27 12.58
CA ALA A 62 16.59 29.81 12.82
C ALA A 62 15.59 29.37 11.74
N GLN A 63 15.99 29.43 10.47
CA GLN A 63 15.19 28.95 9.33
C GLN A 63 14.97 27.44 9.41
N PHE A 64 16.00 26.68 9.75
CA PHE A 64 15.91 25.22 9.92
C PHE A 64 14.90 24.86 11.01
N LYS A 65 14.99 25.48 12.19
CA LYS A 65 14.03 25.21 13.28
C LYS A 65 12.59 25.55 12.89
N THR A 66 12.39 26.65 12.18
CA THR A 66 11.07 27.07 11.71
C THR A 66 10.52 26.09 10.67
N LEU A 67 11.34 25.71 9.68
CA LEU A 67 11.00 24.73 8.64
C LEU A 67 10.62 23.40 9.26
N ARG A 68 11.49 22.85 10.11
CA ARG A 68 11.27 21.58 10.80
C ARG A 68 9.97 21.60 11.61
N SER A 69 9.77 22.63 12.45
CA SER A 69 8.55 22.77 13.26
C SER A 69 7.28 22.90 12.40
N SER A 70 7.36 23.54 11.25
CA SER A 70 6.24 23.68 10.32
C SER A 70 5.86 22.35 9.67
N ILE A 71 6.86 21.52 9.34
CA ILE A 71 6.65 20.20 8.77
C ILE A 71 6.14 19.23 9.84
N GLU A 72 6.75 19.20 11.03
CA GLU A 72 6.35 18.32 12.14
C GLU A 72 4.91 18.55 12.62
N LYS A 73 4.42 19.77 12.56
CA LYS A 73 3.04 20.13 12.94
C LYS A 73 2.02 19.90 11.82
N ALA A 74 2.47 19.55 10.64
CA ALA A 74 1.58 19.36 9.52
C ALA A 74 0.82 18.01 9.62
N PRO A 75 -0.47 17.97 9.25
CA PRO A 75 -1.29 16.75 9.39
C PRO A 75 -0.85 15.57 8.51
N TYR A 76 0.00 15.84 7.53
CA TYR A 76 0.56 14.80 6.66
C TYR A 76 1.85 14.18 7.21
N CYS A 77 2.45 14.75 8.25
CA CYS A 77 3.72 14.30 8.81
C CYS A 77 3.49 13.32 9.96
N SER A 78 3.95 12.09 9.79
CA SER A 78 3.99 11.07 10.86
C SER A 78 5.29 11.17 11.66
N VAL A 79 6.43 11.21 10.95
CA VAL A 79 7.77 11.33 11.54
C VAL A 79 8.63 12.23 10.67
N CYS A 80 9.40 13.12 11.30
CA CYS A 80 10.36 13.99 10.63
C CYS A 80 11.76 13.74 11.20
N SER A 81 12.65 13.17 10.39
CA SER A 81 14.02 12.84 10.76
C SER A 81 15.01 13.72 10.00
N TYR A 82 16.00 14.27 10.70
CA TYR A 82 17.08 15.00 10.06
C TYR A 82 18.22 14.05 9.70
N ILE A 83 18.71 14.16 8.49
CA ILE A 83 19.89 13.43 7.99
C ILE A 83 20.95 14.46 7.65
N SER A 84 22.11 14.35 8.29
CA SER A 84 23.25 15.21 8.01
C SER A 84 23.94 14.80 6.69
N LYS A 85 24.77 15.68 6.13
CA LYS A 85 25.58 15.37 4.94
C LYS A 85 26.44 14.13 5.12
N ASP A 86 27.01 13.96 6.32
CA ASP A 86 27.91 12.83 6.62
C ASP A 86 27.16 11.52 6.81
N GLU A 87 25.95 11.57 7.37
CA GLU A 87 25.04 10.40 7.45
C GLU A 87 24.60 9.98 6.06
N ALA A 88 24.19 10.92 5.21
CA ALA A 88 23.81 10.64 3.83
C ALA A 88 24.96 9.99 3.04
N LEU A 89 26.18 10.47 3.22
CA LEU A 89 27.38 9.86 2.62
C LEU A 89 27.61 8.44 3.14
N LYS A 90 27.51 8.20 4.46
CA LYS A 90 27.68 6.88 5.06
C LYS A 90 26.64 5.88 4.58
N ASP A 91 25.39 6.28 4.51
CA ASP A 91 24.28 5.42 4.06
C ASP A 91 24.44 5.08 2.59
N MET A 92 24.83 6.06 1.76
CA MET A 92 25.09 5.81 0.34
C MET A 92 26.30 4.92 0.15
N THR A 93 27.39 5.14 0.90
CA THR A 93 28.60 4.27 0.88
C THR A 93 28.25 2.83 1.22
N LYS A 94 27.39 2.61 2.22
CA LYS A 94 26.92 1.25 2.57
C LYS A 94 26.08 0.63 1.45
N ALA A 95 25.20 1.42 0.82
CA ALA A 95 24.32 0.93 -0.25
C ALA A 95 25.08 0.62 -1.54
N MET A 96 26.05 1.44 -1.91
CA MET A 96 26.86 1.30 -3.13
C MET A 96 28.10 0.42 -2.96
N GLY A 97 28.53 0.16 -1.74
CA GLY A 97 29.77 -0.56 -1.43
C GLY A 97 31.06 0.23 -1.72
N THR A 98 30.94 1.49 -2.12
CA THR A 98 32.08 2.38 -2.48
C THR A 98 31.74 3.79 -2.02
N ASP A 99 32.73 4.49 -1.48
CA ASP A 99 32.59 5.87 -1.01
C ASP A 99 32.70 6.86 -2.20
N PRO A 100 31.60 7.56 -2.56
CA PRO A 100 31.61 8.51 -3.67
C PRO A 100 32.56 9.70 -3.46
N SER A 101 32.85 10.08 -2.22
CA SER A 101 33.74 11.19 -1.90
C SER A 101 35.18 10.94 -2.35
N GLN A 102 35.60 9.65 -2.47
CA GLN A 102 36.94 9.28 -2.94
C GLN A 102 37.18 9.62 -4.42
N PHE A 103 36.10 9.67 -5.22
CA PHE A 103 36.19 9.99 -6.64
C PHE A 103 35.95 11.47 -6.92
N LEU A 104 35.20 12.14 -6.07
CA LEU A 104 34.79 13.54 -6.28
C LEU A 104 35.62 14.53 -5.48
N GLU A 105 36.49 14.06 -4.55
CA GLU A 105 37.29 14.86 -3.62
C GLU A 105 36.46 15.74 -2.64
N TYR A 106 35.13 15.63 -2.68
CA TYR A 106 34.22 16.34 -1.75
C TYR A 106 32.98 15.50 -1.50
N ASN A 107 32.25 15.81 -0.43
CA ASN A 107 30.96 15.18 -0.14
C ASN A 107 29.86 15.79 -1.05
N PRO A 108 29.31 15.02 -2.01
CA PRO A 108 28.31 15.51 -2.96
C PRO A 108 26.90 15.63 -2.36
N PHE A 109 26.69 15.13 -1.14
CA PHE A 109 25.37 15.08 -0.53
C PHE A 109 25.05 16.35 0.25
N TYR A 110 23.76 16.64 0.35
CA TYR A 110 23.20 17.73 1.13
C TYR A 110 22.54 17.19 2.39
N ALA A 111 22.42 18.03 3.40
CA ALA A 111 21.58 17.70 4.53
C ALA A 111 20.10 17.69 4.10
N SER A 112 19.33 16.78 4.64
CA SER A 112 17.93 16.62 4.30
C SER A 112 17.04 16.33 5.52
N LEU A 113 15.74 16.59 5.36
CA LEU A 113 14.70 16.13 6.26
C LEU A 113 13.94 15.01 5.58
N ASN A 114 13.98 13.82 6.17
CA ASN A 114 13.15 12.69 5.75
C ASN A 114 11.81 12.76 6.49
N VAL A 115 10.76 13.06 5.74
CA VAL A 115 9.39 13.20 6.23
C VAL A 115 8.63 11.93 5.88
N ARG A 116 8.34 11.10 6.87
CA ARG A 116 7.44 9.95 6.70
C ARG A 116 6.01 10.46 6.73
N LEU A 117 5.22 9.98 5.78
CA LEU A 117 3.83 10.45 5.62
C LEU A 117 2.83 9.58 6.38
N GLU A 118 1.73 10.19 6.79
CA GLU A 118 0.53 9.46 7.15
C GLU A 118 -0.07 8.79 5.89
N ALA A 119 -0.56 7.55 6.02
CA ALA A 119 -1.03 6.72 4.90
C ALA A 119 -2.09 7.41 4.04
N ASP A 120 -2.94 8.23 4.64
CA ASP A 120 -4.03 8.94 3.97
C ASP A 120 -3.52 10.03 3.02
N TYR A 121 -2.31 10.54 3.24
CA TYR A 121 -1.65 11.53 2.38
C TYR A 121 -0.68 10.91 1.37
N ALA A 122 -0.38 9.62 1.47
CA ALA A 122 0.49 8.91 0.54
C ALA A 122 -0.24 8.56 -0.77
N CYS A 123 -0.63 9.59 -1.51
CA CYS A 123 -1.19 9.50 -2.85
C CYS A 123 -0.65 10.62 -3.73
N ASN A 124 -0.58 10.38 -5.05
CA ASN A 124 0.06 11.31 -6.00
C ASN A 124 -0.51 12.73 -5.94
N ASP A 125 -1.81 12.88 -5.77
CA ASP A 125 -2.43 14.21 -5.75
C ASP A 125 -2.07 14.98 -4.47
N SER A 126 -2.10 14.31 -3.31
CA SER A 126 -1.68 14.91 -2.04
C SER A 126 -0.19 15.25 -2.05
N LEU A 127 0.65 14.35 -2.59
CA LEU A 127 2.09 14.55 -2.65
C LEU A 127 2.48 15.74 -3.53
N LYS A 128 1.84 15.95 -4.67
CA LYS A 128 2.06 17.14 -5.51
C LYS A 128 1.74 18.44 -4.75
N VAL A 129 0.69 18.43 -3.95
CA VAL A 129 0.31 19.60 -3.13
C VAL A 129 1.33 19.82 -2.01
N ILE A 130 1.75 18.74 -1.33
CA ILE A 130 2.77 18.76 -0.27
C ILE A 130 4.12 19.23 -0.83
N GLU A 131 4.56 18.66 -1.95
CA GLU A 131 5.78 19.04 -2.68
C GLU A 131 5.78 20.53 -2.97
N LYS A 132 4.70 21.06 -3.58
CA LYS A 132 4.56 22.46 -3.89
C LYS A 132 4.60 23.36 -2.64
N LYS A 133 3.95 22.92 -1.57
CA LYS A 133 3.89 23.66 -0.30
C LYS A 133 5.26 23.71 0.38
N ILE A 134 5.97 22.59 0.44
CA ILE A 134 7.29 22.50 1.09
C ILE A 134 8.35 23.22 0.24
N SER A 135 8.33 23.05 -1.09
CA SER A 135 9.28 23.72 -2.01
C SER A 135 9.19 25.24 -1.97
N ALA A 136 8.05 25.80 -1.55
CA ALA A 136 7.88 27.24 -1.37
C ALA A 136 8.41 27.77 -0.03
N MET A 137 8.89 26.88 0.87
CA MET A 137 9.43 27.30 2.18
C MET A 137 10.90 27.74 2.06
N ASP A 138 11.28 28.73 2.86
CA ASP A 138 12.66 29.20 2.89
C ASP A 138 13.60 28.10 3.42
N GLY A 139 14.77 27.99 2.78
CA GLY A 139 15.78 27.01 3.15
C GLY A 139 15.63 25.66 2.45
N VAL A 140 14.55 25.42 1.73
CA VAL A 140 14.38 24.21 0.91
C VAL A 140 15.04 24.39 -0.44
N ARG A 141 15.87 23.42 -0.84
CA ARG A 141 16.49 23.34 -2.15
C ARG A 141 15.60 22.58 -3.12
N GLU A 142 15.20 21.38 -2.72
CA GLU A 142 14.44 20.46 -3.54
C GLU A 142 13.61 19.54 -2.65
N VAL A 143 12.51 19.05 -3.17
CA VAL A 143 11.66 18.02 -2.52
C VAL A 143 11.59 16.83 -3.46
N THR A 144 12.05 15.69 -2.99
CA THR A 144 12.10 14.44 -3.76
C THR A 144 11.27 13.36 -3.11
N TRP A 145 10.57 12.57 -3.91
CA TRP A 145 9.82 11.40 -3.47
C TRP A 145 9.70 10.37 -4.61
N GLN A 146 9.48 9.12 -4.25
CA GLN A 146 9.46 8.00 -5.20
C GLN A 146 8.11 7.93 -5.95
N LYS A 147 7.99 8.73 -7.02
CA LYS A 147 6.75 8.81 -7.85
C LYS A 147 6.37 7.45 -8.43
N ASP A 148 7.33 6.76 -9.02
CA ASP A 148 7.11 5.49 -9.72
C ASP A 148 6.63 4.38 -8.76
N LEU A 149 7.13 4.36 -7.54
CA LEU A 149 6.73 3.37 -6.53
C LEU A 149 5.27 3.54 -6.14
N LEU A 150 4.79 4.76 -5.95
CA LEU A 150 3.39 5.04 -5.64
C LEU A 150 2.45 4.66 -6.78
N ASP A 151 2.83 4.94 -8.01
CA ASP A 151 2.04 4.58 -9.19
C ASP A 151 1.91 3.06 -9.32
N ILE A 152 3.00 2.33 -9.09
CA ILE A 152 3.02 0.86 -9.08
C ILE A 152 2.10 0.33 -7.97
N ILE A 153 2.22 0.82 -6.75
CA ILE A 153 1.42 0.38 -5.60
C ILE A 153 -0.06 0.64 -5.87
N ASN A 154 -0.45 1.87 -6.20
CA ASN A 154 -1.85 2.24 -6.40
C ASN A 154 -2.48 1.52 -7.60
N SER A 155 -1.75 1.38 -8.71
CA SER A 155 -2.21 0.69 -9.92
C SER A 155 -2.38 -0.81 -9.69
N ASN A 156 -1.43 -1.47 -9.04
CA ASN A 156 -1.49 -2.91 -8.79
C ASN A 156 -2.59 -3.27 -7.79
N ILE A 157 -2.75 -2.50 -6.71
CA ILE A 157 -3.82 -2.72 -5.73
C ILE A 157 -5.19 -2.55 -6.37
N ARG A 158 -5.38 -1.52 -7.21
CA ARG A 158 -6.65 -1.32 -7.92
C ARG A 158 -6.96 -2.47 -8.89
N LYS A 159 -5.95 -2.99 -9.61
CA LYS A 159 -6.10 -4.15 -10.50
C LYS A 159 -6.45 -5.41 -9.72
N VAL A 160 -5.73 -5.70 -8.64
CA VAL A 160 -5.97 -6.87 -7.78
C VAL A 160 -7.37 -6.79 -7.17
N ALA A 161 -7.77 -5.64 -6.61
CA ALA A 161 -9.10 -5.44 -6.07
C ALA A 161 -10.20 -5.65 -7.13
N GLY A 162 -9.99 -5.16 -8.36
CA GLY A 162 -10.90 -5.36 -9.49
C GLY A 162 -11.05 -6.84 -9.86
N ILE A 163 -9.96 -7.57 -9.97
CA ILE A 163 -9.97 -9.02 -10.27
C ILE A 163 -10.69 -9.79 -9.16
N LEU A 164 -10.41 -9.50 -7.90
CA LEU A 164 -11.05 -10.17 -6.76
C LEU A 164 -12.55 -9.87 -6.71
N LEU A 165 -12.97 -8.64 -7.04
CA LEU A 165 -14.39 -8.27 -7.10
C LEU A 165 -15.13 -9.03 -8.20
N VAL A 166 -14.56 -9.14 -9.40
CA VAL A 166 -15.13 -9.95 -10.51
C VAL A 166 -15.23 -11.41 -10.10
N LEU A 167 -14.19 -11.96 -9.47
CA LEU A 167 -14.19 -13.33 -8.98
C LEU A 167 -15.29 -13.56 -7.94
N ALA A 168 -15.46 -12.64 -6.99
CA ALA A 168 -16.52 -12.68 -5.98
C ALA A 168 -17.92 -12.69 -6.60
N LEU A 169 -18.14 -11.88 -7.66
CA LEU A 169 -19.41 -11.85 -8.40
C LEU A 169 -19.69 -13.18 -9.09
N ILE A 170 -18.69 -13.78 -9.76
CA ILE A 170 -18.83 -15.07 -10.43
C ILE A 170 -19.16 -16.16 -9.41
N LEU A 171 -18.43 -16.22 -8.29
CA LEU A 171 -18.69 -17.20 -7.23
C LEU A 171 -20.07 -17.03 -6.61
N SER A 172 -20.55 -15.80 -6.45
CA SER A 172 -21.89 -15.48 -5.96
C SER A 172 -22.98 -15.99 -6.91
N LEU A 173 -22.82 -15.82 -8.23
CA LEU A 173 -23.75 -16.35 -9.24
C LEU A 173 -23.77 -17.88 -9.26
N VAL A 174 -22.61 -18.51 -9.18
CA VAL A 174 -22.50 -19.97 -9.09
C VAL A 174 -23.20 -20.49 -7.84
N SER A 175 -22.98 -19.85 -6.69
CA SER A 175 -23.64 -20.20 -5.42
C SER A 175 -25.16 -20.11 -5.52
N PHE A 176 -25.67 -19.00 -6.09
CA PHE A 176 -27.10 -18.81 -6.29
C PHE A 176 -27.71 -19.88 -7.21
N THR A 177 -27.04 -20.23 -8.28
CA THR A 177 -27.48 -21.27 -9.22
C THR A 177 -27.52 -22.66 -8.56
N LEU A 178 -26.49 -23.00 -7.76
CA LEU A 178 -26.43 -24.26 -7.02
C LEU A 178 -27.54 -24.36 -5.98
N ILE A 179 -27.81 -23.29 -5.24
CA ILE A 179 -28.91 -23.24 -4.24
C ILE A 179 -30.26 -23.44 -4.95
N ASN A 180 -30.52 -22.74 -6.05
CA ASN A 180 -31.74 -22.85 -6.83
C ASN A 180 -31.95 -24.29 -7.38
N ASN A 181 -30.89 -24.90 -7.92
CA ASN A 181 -30.96 -26.27 -8.43
C ASN A 181 -31.20 -27.29 -7.29
N THR A 182 -30.61 -27.08 -6.12
CA THR A 182 -30.80 -27.95 -4.96
C THR A 182 -32.24 -27.88 -4.46
N ILE A 183 -32.82 -26.68 -4.38
CA ILE A 183 -34.22 -26.50 -3.98
C ILE A 183 -35.17 -27.17 -4.98
N LYS A 184 -34.95 -27.01 -6.29
CA LYS A 184 -35.75 -27.65 -7.34
C LYS A 184 -35.71 -29.19 -7.32
N LEU A 185 -34.62 -29.78 -6.84
CA LEU A 185 -34.46 -31.23 -6.77
C LEU A 185 -35.06 -31.82 -5.47
N THR A 186 -35.39 -30.96 -4.49
CA THR A 186 -35.91 -31.38 -3.16
C THR A 186 -37.45 -31.31 -3.10
N ILE A 187 -38.06 -30.56 -4.04
CA ILE A 187 -39.52 -30.49 -4.22
C ILE A 187 -39.96 -31.49 -5.29
#